data_8b489930f7fd2a5cab82b3ff9bf381ed
#
_entry.id   8b489930f7fd2a5cab82b3ff9bf381ed
#
_cell.length_a   1.000
_cell.length_b   1.000
_cell.length_c   1.000
_cell.angle_alpha   90.00
_cell.angle_beta   90.00
_cell.angle_gamma   90.00
#
_symmetry.space_group_name_H-M   'P 1'
#
loop_
_entity.id
_entity.type
_entity.pdbx_description
1 polymer ?
#
loop_
_entity_poly.entity_id
_entity_poly.type
_entity_poly.pdbx_seq_one_letter_code
_entity_poly.pdbx_strand_id
1 'polypeptide(L)'
;MPDEKRSPLIAWDHGTAWDFFASLFVIFTPGDYGLRASWAAGVRSRLSSGVRDTLGTLMHLEVVPVAWLHTLEEPKTARMALEALEAMAPEGILPALAMNPRKSEPSDPFFREIAARGSWTQEERVKIEENLRTCGGDPRKVAAEEMDAWLEAWANPREFGLSLRAGLREFYEVFYRDEERRIAADLDRARARAISLADRLSPRELFEELSQGIRDEKILSKRALTLVPCYWCSPRIIFGDIADDEVLVMFGARPADASLIPGDTVPARLLLALEALSDPTRLSILRAIIAEPLTQADIARRLRLRPPTISHHLQSLRIAGLVMHIESARGPTSYGARTQQIDQACEDLRVFLDIRIPESTRALTTAPTS
;
A
#
# COMPACT_ATOMS: atom_id res chain seq x y z
N MET A 1 6.04 -28.25 -25.25
CA MET A 1 6.56 -26.88 -25.36
C MET A 1 6.38 -26.23 -24.01
N PRO A 2 7.40 -25.79 -23.28
CA PRO A 2 7.17 -25.03 -22.07
C PRO A 2 6.51 -23.71 -22.48
N ASP A 3 5.44 -23.37 -21.78
CA ASP A 3 4.68 -22.12 -21.91
C ASP A 3 5.68 -20.95 -21.83
N GLU A 4 5.87 -20.26 -22.94
CA GLU A 4 6.63 -19.00 -22.97
C GLU A 4 5.86 -18.05 -22.02
N LYS A 5 6.39 -17.84 -20.81
CA LYS A 5 5.79 -16.94 -19.82
C LYS A 5 5.64 -15.58 -20.48
N ARG A 6 4.42 -15.29 -20.96
CA ARG A 6 4.06 -13.98 -21.53
C ARG A 6 4.37 -12.92 -20.50
N SER A 7 5.26 -11.99 -20.86
CA SER A 7 5.47 -10.78 -20.06
C SER A 7 4.24 -9.90 -20.15
N PRO A 8 3.77 -9.29 -19.04
CA PRO A 8 2.62 -8.41 -19.07
C PRO A 8 2.85 -7.19 -19.96
N LEU A 9 1.80 -6.71 -20.62
CA LEU A 9 1.81 -5.41 -21.27
C LEU A 9 1.82 -4.31 -20.20
N ILE A 10 2.76 -3.38 -20.30
CA ILE A 10 2.83 -2.25 -19.36
C ILE A 10 1.94 -1.13 -19.87
N ALA A 11 1.00 -0.70 -19.03
CA ALA A 11 0.17 0.47 -19.24
C ALA A 11 0.43 1.50 -18.11
N TRP A 12 0.07 2.74 -18.36
CA TRP A 12 0.28 3.84 -17.42
C TRP A 12 -1.04 4.55 -17.14
N ASP A 13 -1.25 4.87 -15.88
CA ASP A 13 -2.34 5.74 -15.44
C ASP A 13 -1.75 6.79 -14.48
N HIS A 14 -2.43 7.91 -14.27
CA HIS A 14 -1.95 8.95 -13.37
C HIS A 14 -3.10 9.85 -12.90
N GLY A 15 -2.84 10.60 -11.86
CA GLY A 15 -3.79 11.57 -11.32
C GLY A 15 -3.78 11.59 -9.80
N THR A 16 -4.20 12.70 -9.24
CA THR A 16 -4.19 12.92 -7.79
C THR A 16 -5.32 12.20 -7.05
N ALA A 17 -6.33 11.70 -7.78
CA ALA A 17 -7.39 10.87 -7.19
C ALA A 17 -6.86 9.59 -6.55
N TRP A 18 -5.84 8.99 -7.14
CA TRP A 18 -5.17 7.80 -6.61
C TRP A 18 -4.57 8.07 -5.22
N ASP A 19 -3.84 9.17 -5.10
CA ASP A 19 -3.23 9.61 -3.85
C ASP A 19 -4.26 10.05 -2.82
N PHE A 20 -5.37 10.63 -3.24
CA PHE A 20 -6.45 11.02 -2.35
C PHE A 20 -6.98 9.82 -1.56
N PHE A 21 -7.32 8.73 -2.24
CA PHE A 21 -7.79 7.51 -1.58
C PHE A 21 -6.65 6.77 -0.83
N ALA A 22 -5.44 6.77 -1.37
CA ALA A 22 -4.30 6.20 -0.66
C ALA A 22 -3.98 6.96 0.64
N SER A 23 -4.08 8.30 0.64
CA SER A 23 -3.84 9.11 1.83
C SER A 23 -4.85 8.86 2.94
N LEU A 24 -6.11 8.60 2.59
CA LEU A 24 -7.13 8.15 3.54
C LEU A 24 -6.67 6.88 4.27
N PHE A 25 -6.28 5.87 3.50
CA PHE A 25 -5.82 4.61 4.04
C PHE A 25 -4.63 4.80 4.99
N VAL A 26 -3.65 5.59 4.57
CA VAL A 26 -2.45 5.90 5.37
C VAL A 26 -2.78 6.61 6.68
N ILE A 27 -3.74 7.53 6.70
CA ILE A 27 -4.11 8.29 7.90
C ILE A 27 -4.85 7.41 8.92
N PHE A 28 -5.57 6.39 8.47
CA PHE A 28 -6.25 5.45 9.36
C PHE A 28 -5.35 4.29 9.80
N THR A 29 -4.33 3.93 9.02
CA THR A 29 -3.38 2.85 9.31
C THR A 29 -1.91 3.34 9.29
N PRO A 30 -1.55 4.41 10.04
CA PRO A 30 -0.26 5.10 9.90
C PRO A 30 0.95 4.20 10.18
N GLY A 31 0.81 3.24 11.10
CA GLY A 31 1.88 2.31 11.47
C GLY A 31 2.36 1.44 10.31
N ASP A 32 1.47 1.10 9.38
CA ASP A 32 1.79 0.29 8.20
C ASP A 32 2.64 1.04 7.16
N TYR A 33 2.67 2.36 7.27
CA TYR A 33 3.42 3.26 6.38
C TYR A 33 4.57 3.99 7.07
N GLY A 34 4.91 3.58 8.31
CA GLY A 34 6.01 4.18 9.08
C GLY A 34 5.72 5.60 9.56
N LEU A 35 4.45 5.98 9.65
CA LEU A 35 4.03 7.28 10.17
C LEU A 35 3.80 7.25 11.67
N ARG A 36 4.11 8.37 12.32
CA ARG A 36 3.79 8.55 13.74
C ARG A 36 2.28 8.61 13.93
N ALA A 37 1.76 7.73 14.81
CA ALA A 37 0.34 7.68 15.14
C ALA A 37 -0.21 9.04 15.61
N SER A 38 0.61 9.84 16.34
CA SER A 38 0.25 11.17 16.81
C SER A 38 0.00 12.17 15.67
N TRP A 39 0.78 12.12 14.59
CA TRP A 39 0.56 12.97 13.42
C TRP A 39 -0.76 12.63 12.73
N ALA A 40 -1.00 11.35 12.46
CA ALA A 40 -2.23 10.89 11.85
C ALA A 40 -3.46 11.20 12.73
N ALA A 41 -3.33 11.06 14.06
CA ALA A 41 -4.35 11.48 15.01
C ALA A 41 -4.62 12.99 14.93
N GLY A 42 -3.57 13.80 14.75
CA GLY A 42 -3.70 15.25 14.55
C GLY A 42 -4.47 15.61 13.26
N VAL A 43 -4.29 14.86 12.17
CA VAL A 43 -5.10 15.03 10.96
C VAL A 43 -6.54 14.62 11.22
N ARG A 44 -6.77 13.41 11.78
CA ARG A 44 -8.13 12.93 12.09
C ARG A 44 -8.88 13.82 13.07
N SER A 45 -8.20 14.46 14.02
CA SER A 45 -8.85 15.36 14.99
C SER A 45 -9.48 16.61 14.39
N ARG A 46 -9.08 16.98 13.17
CA ARG A 46 -9.67 18.10 12.42
C ARG A 46 -10.96 17.73 11.70
N LEU A 47 -11.25 16.44 11.56
CA LEU A 47 -12.50 15.94 11.00
C LEU A 47 -13.58 15.88 12.07
N SER A 48 -14.83 16.08 11.68
CA SER A 48 -15.99 15.88 12.57
C SER A 48 -16.09 14.42 13.02
N SER A 49 -16.72 14.13 14.18
CA SER A 49 -16.79 12.77 14.72
C SER A 49 -17.49 11.82 13.76
N GLY A 50 -18.66 12.19 13.22
CA GLY A 50 -19.40 11.34 12.28
C GLY A 50 -18.62 11.05 11.01
N VAL A 51 -17.80 12.00 10.53
CA VAL A 51 -16.94 11.80 9.37
C VAL A 51 -15.81 10.82 9.68
N ARG A 52 -15.20 10.91 10.87
CA ARG A 52 -14.17 9.95 11.29
C ARG A 52 -14.72 8.53 11.34
N ASP A 53 -15.92 8.36 11.87
CA ASP A 53 -16.57 7.04 11.98
C ASP A 53 -16.91 6.49 10.58
N THR A 54 -17.50 7.31 9.70
CA THR A 54 -17.83 6.91 8.32
C THR A 54 -16.58 6.54 7.51
N LEU A 55 -15.54 7.38 7.56
CA LEU A 55 -14.28 7.10 6.85
C LEU A 55 -13.53 5.92 7.47
N GLY A 56 -13.60 5.75 8.79
CA GLY A 56 -13.10 4.56 9.49
C GLY A 56 -13.74 3.28 8.95
N THR A 57 -15.08 3.25 8.86
CA THR A 57 -15.81 2.11 8.30
C THR A 57 -15.37 1.79 6.86
N LEU A 58 -15.17 2.81 6.00
CA LEU A 58 -14.65 2.60 4.65
C LEU A 58 -13.26 1.97 4.66
N MET A 59 -12.38 2.38 5.58
CA MET A 59 -11.00 1.90 5.64
C MET A 59 -10.87 0.47 6.17
N HIS A 60 -11.83 -0.03 6.95
CA HIS A 60 -11.87 -1.43 7.36
C HIS A 60 -12.10 -2.39 6.19
N LEU A 61 -12.59 -1.88 5.05
CA LEU A 61 -12.70 -2.64 3.80
C LEU A 61 -11.34 -2.92 3.14
N GLU A 62 -10.25 -2.34 3.66
CA GLU A 62 -8.88 -2.40 3.09
C GLU A 62 -8.82 -2.07 1.57
N VAL A 63 -9.78 -1.33 1.05
CA VAL A 63 -9.92 -1.14 -0.38
C VAL A 63 -9.69 0.32 -0.79
N VAL A 64 -8.53 0.58 -1.39
CA VAL A 64 -8.43 1.70 -2.32
C VAL A 64 -9.23 1.31 -3.57
N PRO A 65 -10.21 2.11 -4.00
CA PRO A 65 -11.16 1.72 -5.06
C PRO A 65 -10.51 1.77 -6.46
N VAL A 66 -9.47 0.94 -6.66
CA VAL A 66 -8.64 0.97 -7.88
C VAL A 66 -9.46 0.74 -9.14
N ALA A 67 -10.43 -0.19 -9.10
CA ALA A 67 -11.26 -0.50 -10.25
C ALA A 67 -12.15 0.68 -10.65
N TRP A 68 -12.75 1.34 -9.66
CA TRP A 68 -13.58 2.52 -9.91
C TRP A 68 -12.73 3.71 -10.39
N LEU A 69 -11.62 4.01 -9.72
CA LEU A 69 -10.71 5.09 -10.12
C LEU A 69 -10.18 4.92 -11.54
N HIS A 70 -9.92 3.66 -11.94
CA HIS A 70 -9.48 3.37 -13.29
C HIS A 70 -10.53 3.74 -14.35
N THR A 71 -11.84 3.70 -14.01
CA THR A 71 -12.92 4.07 -14.94
C THR A 71 -13.14 5.57 -15.10
N LEU A 72 -12.55 6.39 -14.24
CA LEU A 72 -12.70 7.85 -14.34
C LEU A 72 -12.02 8.39 -15.60
N GLU A 73 -12.59 9.44 -16.16
CA GLU A 73 -12.00 10.18 -17.27
C GLU A 73 -10.81 11.03 -16.81
N GLU A 74 -9.86 11.28 -17.72
CA GLU A 74 -8.75 12.19 -17.45
C GLU A 74 -9.18 13.67 -17.54
N PRO A 75 -8.56 14.54 -16.72
CA PRO A 75 -7.55 14.27 -15.71
C PRO A 75 -8.16 13.68 -14.43
N LYS A 76 -7.61 12.59 -13.91
CA LYS A 76 -8.09 11.93 -12.68
C LYS A 76 -7.64 12.67 -11.43
N THR A 77 -8.15 13.88 -11.23
CA THR A 77 -7.89 14.67 -10.03
C THR A 77 -8.80 14.24 -8.87
N ALA A 78 -8.38 14.49 -7.62
CA ALA A 78 -9.21 14.24 -6.46
C ALA A 78 -10.56 14.99 -6.54
N ARG A 79 -10.54 16.21 -7.06
CA ARG A 79 -11.76 17.00 -7.29
C ARG A 79 -12.72 16.33 -8.26
N MET A 80 -12.22 15.82 -9.40
CA MET A 80 -13.07 15.12 -10.37
C MET A 80 -13.65 13.82 -9.81
N ALA A 81 -12.87 13.10 -8.99
CA ALA A 81 -13.37 11.93 -8.29
C ALA A 81 -14.53 12.29 -7.33
N LEU A 82 -14.41 13.40 -6.60
CA LEU A 82 -15.49 13.90 -5.75
C LEU A 82 -16.73 14.32 -6.56
N GLU A 83 -16.53 15.03 -7.67
CA GLU A 83 -17.62 15.42 -8.58
C GLU A 83 -18.33 14.18 -9.18
N ALA A 84 -17.59 13.14 -9.54
CA ALA A 84 -18.17 11.87 -10.00
C ALA A 84 -19.00 11.17 -8.91
N LEU A 85 -18.54 11.17 -7.66
CA LEU A 85 -19.32 10.65 -6.53
C LEU A 85 -20.56 11.50 -6.22
N GLU A 86 -20.51 12.81 -6.46
CA GLU A 86 -21.66 13.69 -6.29
C GLU A 86 -22.75 13.45 -7.33
N ALA A 87 -22.35 13.15 -8.55
CA ALA A 87 -23.28 12.84 -9.63
C ALA A 87 -23.91 11.44 -9.48
N MET A 88 -23.35 10.59 -8.65
CA MET A 88 -23.83 9.22 -8.44
C MET A 88 -25.02 9.19 -7.46
N ALA A 89 -25.96 8.26 -7.63
CA ALA A 89 -26.97 8.00 -6.62
C ALA A 89 -26.32 7.55 -5.29
N PRO A 90 -26.74 8.05 -4.13
CA PRO A 90 -26.07 7.75 -2.86
C PRO A 90 -25.92 6.26 -2.57
N GLU A 91 -26.94 5.45 -2.86
CA GLU A 91 -26.96 4.00 -2.69
C GLU A 91 -25.97 3.26 -3.62
N GLY A 92 -25.51 3.90 -4.67
CA GLY A 92 -24.52 3.38 -5.62
C GLY A 92 -23.07 3.64 -5.21
N ILE A 93 -22.81 4.54 -4.25
CA ILE A 93 -21.45 4.96 -3.90
C ILE A 93 -20.66 3.81 -3.27
N LEU A 94 -21.19 3.18 -2.23
CA LEU A 94 -20.50 2.07 -1.57
C LEU A 94 -20.23 0.90 -2.53
N PRO A 95 -21.21 0.40 -3.30
CA PRO A 95 -20.95 -0.60 -4.34
C PRO A 95 -19.89 -0.19 -5.35
N ALA A 96 -19.89 1.06 -5.82
CA ALA A 96 -18.92 1.53 -6.80
C ALA A 96 -17.48 1.54 -6.25
N LEU A 97 -17.31 1.89 -4.98
CA LEU A 97 -15.99 1.94 -4.34
C LEU A 97 -15.50 0.56 -3.87
N ALA A 98 -16.39 -0.31 -3.41
CA ALA A 98 -16.04 -1.60 -2.81
C ALA A 98 -16.04 -2.76 -3.80
N MET A 99 -16.75 -2.67 -4.92
CA MET A 99 -16.89 -3.76 -5.90
C MET A 99 -16.17 -3.44 -7.19
N ASN A 100 -15.65 -4.47 -7.86
CA ASN A 100 -15.09 -4.31 -9.19
C ASN A 100 -16.17 -4.58 -10.25
N PRO A 101 -16.65 -3.56 -11.01
CA PRO A 101 -17.74 -3.74 -11.97
C PRO A 101 -17.34 -4.61 -13.18
N ARG A 102 -16.04 -4.84 -13.40
CA ARG A 102 -15.50 -5.68 -14.48
C ARG A 102 -15.21 -7.12 -14.04
N LYS A 103 -15.53 -7.45 -12.79
CA LYS A 103 -15.32 -8.75 -12.20
C LYS A 103 -16.59 -9.19 -11.49
N SER A 104 -17.02 -10.42 -11.69
CA SER A 104 -18.12 -11.00 -10.91
C SER A 104 -17.54 -11.64 -9.67
N GLU A 105 -17.61 -10.93 -8.53
CA GLU A 105 -17.14 -11.44 -7.27
C GLU A 105 -18.22 -12.31 -6.60
N PRO A 106 -17.87 -13.44 -5.97
CA PRO A 106 -18.85 -14.28 -5.27
C PRO A 106 -19.60 -13.57 -4.15
N SER A 107 -19.02 -12.51 -3.59
CA SER A 107 -19.62 -11.68 -2.54
C SER A 107 -20.67 -10.68 -3.06
N ASP A 108 -20.67 -10.32 -4.35
CA ASP A 108 -21.56 -9.29 -4.90
C ASP A 108 -23.05 -9.59 -4.69
N PRO A 109 -23.58 -10.79 -4.95
CA PRO A 109 -24.99 -11.13 -4.67
C PRO A 109 -25.33 -11.00 -3.19
N PHE A 110 -24.41 -11.43 -2.33
CA PHE A 110 -24.57 -11.41 -0.88
C PHE A 110 -24.80 -10.01 -0.33
N PHE A 111 -23.96 -9.02 -0.72
CA PHE A 111 -24.12 -7.65 -0.28
C PHE A 111 -25.35 -6.97 -0.88
N ARG A 112 -25.71 -7.32 -2.12
CA ARG A 112 -26.94 -6.82 -2.75
C ARG A 112 -28.20 -7.31 -2.03
N GLU A 113 -28.21 -8.54 -1.53
CA GLU A 113 -29.31 -9.09 -0.74
C GLU A 113 -29.46 -8.35 0.59
N ILE A 114 -28.35 -8.07 1.29
CA ILE A 114 -28.34 -7.27 2.53
C ILE A 114 -28.90 -5.87 2.24
N ALA A 115 -28.42 -5.20 1.21
CA ALA A 115 -28.88 -3.87 0.81
C ALA A 115 -30.38 -3.85 0.44
N ALA A 116 -30.85 -4.85 -0.29
CA ALA A 116 -32.26 -4.96 -0.69
C ALA A 116 -33.21 -5.20 0.51
N ARG A 117 -32.73 -5.92 1.51
CA ARG A 117 -33.49 -6.23 2.72
C ARG A 117 -33.42 -5.08 3.74
N GLY A 118 -32.38 -4.24 3.71
CA GLY A 118 -32.16 -3.16 4.67
C GLY A 118 -31.77 -3.63 6.08
N SER A 119 -31.25 -4.84 6.20
CA SER A 119 -30.81 -5.42 7.47
C SER A 119 -29.88 -6.60 7.24
N TRP A 120 -29.05 -6.93 8.24
CA TRP A 120 -28.16 -8.08 8.21
C TRP A 120 -28.44 -9.04 9.38
N THR A 121 -27.88 -10.24 9.33
CA THR A 121 -28.08 -11.32 10.32
C THR A 121 -26.74 -11.78 10.89
N GLN A 122 -26.79 -12.45 12.05
CA GLN A 122 -25.60 -13.05 12.66
C GLN A 122 -24.97 -14.14 11.78
N GLU A 123 -25.78 -14.86 11.01
CA GLU A 123 -25.25 -15.87 10.06
C GLU A 123 -24.44 -15.22 8.93
N GLU A 124 -24.88 -14.07 8.45
CA GLU A 124 -24.16 -13.30 7.42
C GLU A 124 -22.85 -12.76 7.95
N ARG A 125 -22.81 -12.30 9.20
CA ARG A 125 -21.59 -11.90 9.86
C ARG A 125 -20.57 -13.05 9.93
N VAL A 126 -21.02 -14.24 10.36
CA VAL A 126 -20.14 -15.42 10.43
C VAL A 126 -19.59 -15.80 9.04
N LYS A 127 -20.42 -15.69 7.97
CA LYS A 127 -19.96 -15.94 6.59
C LYS A 127 -18.85 -15.00 6.17
N ILE A 128 -18.92 -13.70 6.54
CA ILE A 128 -17.86 -12.74 6.23
C ILE A 128 -16.59 -13.07 6.99
N GLU A 129 -16.69 -13.41 8.28
CA GLU A 129 -15.54 -13.82 9.07
C GLU A 129 -14.84 -15.06 8.47
N GLU A 130 -15.61 -16.02 7.96
CA GLU A 130 -15.08 -17.20 7.27
C GLU A 130 -14.42 -16.83 5.95
N ASN A 131 -15.03 -15.94 5.18
CA ASN A 131 -14.46 -15.46 3.92
C ASN A 131 -13.14 -14.71 4.14
N LEU A 132 -13.06 -13.85 5.14
CA LEU A 132 -11.83 -13.17 5.52
C LEU A 132 -10.70 -14.17 5.84
N ARG A 133 -11.00 -15.25 6.59
CA ARG A 133 -10.03 -16.31 6.88
C ARG A 133 -9.55 -17.02 5.59
N THR A 134 -10.46 -17.26 4.67
CA THR A 134 -10.16 -17.95 3.41
C THR A 134 -9.28 -17.08 2.49
N CYS A 135 -9.48 -15.77 2.52
CA CYS A 135 -8.67 -14.81 1.77
C CYS A 135 -7.32 -14.47 2.43
N GLY A 136 -6.96 -15.13 3.54
CA GLY A 136 -5.70 -14.92 4.26
C GLY A 136 -5.74 -13.76 5.26
N GLY A 137 -6.90 -13.14 5.47
CA GLY A 137 -7.14 -12.18 6.55
C GLY A 137 -7.27 -12.87 7.91
N ASP A 138 -7.04 -12.14 8.98
CA ASP A 138 -7.30 -12.59 10.35
C ASP A 138 -8.49 -11.83 10.94
N PRO A 139 -9.70 -12.44 11.01
CA PRO A 139 -10.90 -11.77 11.53
C PRO A 139 -10.75 -11.26 12.97
N ARG A 140 -9.78 -11.81 13.72
CA ARG A 140 -9.50 -11.35 15.11
C ARG A 140 -8.80 -10.00 15.15
N LYS A 141 -8.31 -9.51 14.01
CA LYS A 141 -7.72 -8.17 13.87
C LYS A 141 -8.77 -7.09 13.59
N VAL A 142 -9.97 -7.49 13.20
CA VAL A 142 -11.11 -6.58 13.00
C VAL A 142 -11.96 -6.63 14.26
N ALA A 143 -12.19 -5.48 14.91
CA ALA A 143 -13.05 -5.42 16.07
C ALA A 143 -14.50 -5.80 15.71
N ALA A 144 -15.23 -6.34 16.68
CA ALA A 144 -16.61 -6.76 16.45
C ALA A 144 -17.50 -5.58 15.98
N GLU A 145 -17.29 -4.42 16.59
CA GLU A 145 -18.00 -3.19 16.28
C GLU A 145 -17.69 -2.67 14.84
N GLU A 146 -16.46 -2.87 14.38
CA GLU A 146 -16.04 -2.49 13.02
C GLU A 146 -16.72 -3.35 11.96
N MET A 147 -16.83 -4.65 12.22
CA MET A 147 -17.54 -5.58 11.34
C MET A 147 -19.05 -5.27 11.30
N ASP A 148 -19.63 -4.97 12.43
CA ASP A 148 -21.05 -4.62 12.52
C ASP A 148 -21.33 -3.29 11.80
N ALA A 149 -20.46 -2.28 11.96
CA ALA A 149 -20.56 -1.00 11.26
C ALA A 149 -20.46 -1.18 9.72
N TRP A 150 -19.62 -2.11 9.28
CA TRP A 150 -19.49 -2.42 7.86
C TRP A 150 -20.75 -3.09 7.28
N LEU A 151 -21.31 -4.07 7.99
CA LEU A 151 -22.57 -4.71 7.59
C LEU A 151 -23.74 -3.72 7.61
N GLU A 152 -23.76 -2.80 8.58
CA GLU A 152 -24.74 -1.74 8.66
C GLU A 152 -24.65 -0.77 7.48
N ALA A 153 -23.42 -0.44 7.02
CA ALA A 153 -23.21 0.36 5.82
C ALA A 153 -23.81 -0.29 4.57
N TRP A 154 -23.69 -1.62 4.43
CA TRP A 154 -24.32 -2.38 3.35
C TRP A 154 -25.84 -2.51 3.49
N ALA A 155 -26.36 -2.60 4.71
CA ALA A 155 -27.80 -2.63 4.96
C ALA A 155 -28.46 -1.26 4.66
N ASN A 156 -27.72 -0.16 4.85
CA ASN A 156 -28.23 1.20 4.66
C ASN A 156 -27.37 1.99 3.65
N PRO A 157 -27.21 1.52 2.40
CA PRO A 157 -26.24 2.06 1.45
C PRO A 157 -26.53 3.51 1.06
N ARG A 158 -27.80 3.93 1.09
CA ARG A 158 -28.18 5.32 0.79
C ARG A 158 -27.71 6.28 1.89
N GLU A 159 -27.95 5.96 3.15
CA GLU A 159 -27.55 6.79 4.28
C GLU A 159 -26.02 6.83 4.41
N PHE A 160 -25.39 5.66 4.33
CA PHE A 160 -23.94 5.55 4.32
C PHE A 160 -23.31 6.31 3.15
N GLY A 161 -23.85 6.20 1.94
CA GLY A 161 -23.37 6.91 0.76
C GLY A 161 -23.46 8.44 0.88
N LEU A 162 -24.53 8.98 1.50
CA LEU A 162 -24.62 10.41 1.81
C LEU A 162 -23.55 10.85 2.81
N SER A 163 -23.36 10.08 3.88
CA SER A 163 -22.37 10.35 4.91
C SER A 163 -20.94 10.23 4.34
N LEU A 164 -20.69 9.22 3.50
CA LEU A 164 -19.41 9.02 2.85
C LEU A 164 -19.05 10.15 1.89
N ARG A 165 -20.00 10.61 1.08
CA ARG A 165 -19.81 11.77 0.18
C ARG A 165 -19.43 13.02 0.96
N ALA A 166 -20.16 13.32 2.04
CA ALA A 166 -19.86 14.45 2.90
C ALA A 166 -18.50 14.30 3.57
N GLY A 167 -18.16 13.10 4.05
CA GLY A 167 -16.89 12.79 4.69
C GLY A 167 -15.69 12.92 3.77
N LEU A 168 -15.78 12.42 2.55
CA LEU A 168 -14.71 12.54 1.55
C LEU A 168 -14.48 14.00 1.16
N ARG A 169 -15.54 14.80 1.06
CA ARG A 169 -15.43 16.24 0.81
C ARG A 169 -14.77 16.95 1.98
N GLU A 170 -15.18 16.69 3.23
CA GLU A 170 -14.57 17.29 4.42
C GLU A 170 -13.08 16.92 4.50
N PHE A 171 -12.73 15.66 4.25
CA PHE A 171 -11.33 15.22 4.22
C PHE A 171 -10.51 15.93 3.15
N TYR A 172 -11.06 16.12 1.95
CA TYR A 172 -10.41 16.89 0.90
C TYR A 172 -10.12 18.32 1.34
N GLU A 173 -11.11 19.02 1.87
CA GLU A 173 -10.97 20.43 2.29
C GLU A 173 -10.04 20.61 3.48
N VAL A 174 -10.09 19.69 4.45
CA VAL A 174 -9.33 19.80 5.70
C VAL A 174 -7.86 19.38 5.53
N PHE A 175 -7.58 18.45 4.62
CA PHE A 175 -6.25 17.87 4.50
C PHE A 175 -5.75 17.83 3.06
N TYR A 176 -6.49 17.20 2.14
CA TYR A 176 -5.90 16.76 0.88
C TYR A 176 -5.72 17.89 -0.14
N ARG A 177 -6.50 18.93 -0.13
CA ARG A 177 -6.41 20.05 -1.10
C ARG A 177 -5.03 20.70 -1.14
N ASP A 178 -4.40 20.89 0.00
CA ASP A 178 -3.06 21.47 0.07
C ASP A 178 -1.99 20.43 -0.26
N GLU A 179 -2.21 19.18 0.14
CA GLU A 179 -1.37 18.05 -0.22
C GLU A 179 -1.36 17.80 -1.73
N GLU A 180 -2.51 17.84 -2.38
CA GLU A 180 -2.64 17.67 -3.84
C GLU A 180 -1.69 18.59 -4.61
N ARG A 181 -1.63 19.87 -4.21
CA ARG A 181 -0.72 20.84 -4.83
C ARG A 181 0.73 20.55 -4.53
N ARG A 182 1.01 20.11 -3.31
CA ARG A 182 2.38 19.83 -2.85
C ARG A 182 3.00 18.65 -3.59
N ILE A 183 2.23 17.58 -3.81
CA ILE A 183 2.73 16.31 -4.34
C ILE A 183 2.68 16.22 -5.88
N ALA A 184 1.94 17.09 -6.56
CA ALA A 184 1.72 16.99 -8.01
C ALA A 184 3.03 16.85 -8.82
N ALA A 185 4.02 17.70 -8.54
CA ALA A 185 5.30 17.66 -9.23
C ALA A 185 6.11 16.36 -8.94
N ASP A 186 5.93 15.77 -7.77
CA ASP A 186 6.57 14.50 -7.40
C ASP A 186 5.96 13.33 -8.16
N LEU A 187 4.63 13.32 -8.34
CA LEU A 187 3.93 12.33 -9.13
C LEU A 187 4.38 12.36 -10.59
N ASP A 188 4.49 13.55 -11.19
CA ASP A 188 4.95 13.71 -12.57
C ASP A 188 6.40 13.23 -12.74
N ARG A 189 7.28 13.58 -11.80
CA ARG A 189 8.69 13.12 -11.82
C ARG A 189 8.80 11.61 -11.67
N ALA A 190 8.03 11.02 -10.78
CA ALA A 190 8.02 9.57 -10.56
C ALA A 190 7.51 8.83 -11.79
N ARG A 191 6.45 9.34 -12.45
CA ARG A 191 5.94 8.79 -13.71
C ARG A 191 6.99 8.85 -14.81
N ALA A 192 7.60 10.01 -15.03
CA ALA A 192 8.63 10.18 -16.05
C ALA A 192 9.83 9.24 -15.82
N ARG A 193 10.28 9.11 -14.56
CA ARG A 193 11.33 8.17 -14.19
C ARG A 193 10.93 6.72 -14.48
N ALA A 194 9.72 6.32 -14.12
CA ALA A 194 9.24 4.95 -14.30
C ALA A 194 9.13 4.58 -15.79
N ILE A 195 8.64 5.51 -16.65
CA ILE A 195 8.60 5.34 -18.10
C ILE A 195 10.03 5.15 -18.64
N SER A 196 10.98 5.99 -18.23
CA SER A 196 12.39 5.87 -18.65
C SER A 196 13.04 4.55 -18.18
N LEU A 197 12.62 4.00 -17.05
CA LEU A 197 13.06 2.68 -16.60
C LEU A 197 12.46 1.56 -17.46
N ALA A 198 11.21 1.68 -17.87
CA ALA A 198 10.54 0.70 -18.73
C ALA A 198 11.20 0.54 -20.10
N ASP A 199 11.87 1.58 -20.60
CA ASP A 199 12.65 1.50 -21.85
C ASP A 199 13.90 0.61 -21.73
N ARG A 200 14.34 0.28 -20.50
CA ARG A 200 15.62 -0.40 -20.23
C ARG A 200 15.47 -1.69 -19.44
N LEU A 201 14.39 -1.85 -18.73
CA LEU A 201 14.13 -2.99 -17.83
C LEU A 201 13.04 -3.88 -18.42
N SER A 202 13.16 -5.17 -18.20
CA SER A 202 12.04 -6.09 -18.43
C SER A 202 10.87 -5.77 -17.49
N PRO A 203 9.62 -6.15 -17.82
CA PRO A 203 8.47 -5.93 -16.93
C PRO A 203 8.67 -6.46 -15.52
N ARG A 204 9.39 -7.56 -15.36
CA ARG A 204 9.75 -8.14 -14.05
C ARG A 204 10.71 -7.22 -13.27
N GLU A 205 11.79 -6.79 -13.90
CA GLU A 205 12.78 -5.91 -13.27
C GLU A 205 12.16 -4.54 -12.96
N LEU A 206 11.32 -4.03 -13.84
CA LEU A 206 10.58 -2.79 -13.63
C LEU A 206 9.66 -2.90 -12.41
N PHE A 207 8.88 -3.97 -12.32
CA PHE A 207 7.99 -4.20 -11.17
C PHE A 207 8.80 -4.33 -9.87
N GLU A 208 9.89 -5.09 -9.86
CA GLU A 208 10.75 -5.25 -8.69
C GLU A 208 11.36 -3.90 -8.25
N GLU A 209 11.82 -3.08 -9.20
CA GLU A 209 12.36 -1.74 -8.91
C GLU A 209 11.29 -0.82 -8.32
N LEU A 210 10.13 -0.70 -8.98
CA LEU A 210 9.06 0.22 -8.57
C LEU A 210 8.36 -0.21 -7.29
N SER A 211 8.28 -1.51 -7.02
CA SER A 211 7.69 -2.08 -5.81
C SER A 211 8.66 -2.17 -4.63
N GLN A 212 9.89 -1.68 -4.79
CA GLN A 212 10.95 -1.75 -3.79
C GLN A 212 11.31 -3.20 -3.39
N GLY A 213 11.42 -4.09 -4.39
CA GLY A 213 11.91 -5.45 -4.22
C GLY A 213 10.81 -6.49 -3.97
N ILE A 214 9.57 -6.22 -4.35
CA ILE A 214 8.52 -7.25 -4.35
C ILE A 214 8.69 -8.12 -5.60
N ARG A 215 8.62 -9.44 -5.42
CA ARG A 215 8.56 -10.42 -6.49
C ARG A 215 7.27 -11.20 -6.36
N ASP A 216 6.30 -10.90 -7.21
CA ASP A 216 4.98 -11.53 -7.20
C ASP A 216 4.67 -12.12 -8.58
N GLU A 217 4.72 -13.46 -8.65
CA GLU A 217 4.44 -14.18 -9.89
C GLU A 217 2.96 -14.09 -10.31
N LYS A 218 2.04 -13.85 -9.38
CA LYS A 218 0.62 -13.73 -9.71
C LYS A 218 0.36 -12.43 -10.47
N ILE A 219 0.95 -11.32 -9.99
CA ILE A 219 0.88 -10.02 -10.67
C ILE A 219 1.55 -10.12 -12.05
N LEU A 220 2.75 -10.71 -12.10
CA LEU A 220 3.54 -10.80 -13.34
C LEU A 220 2.99 -11.81 -14.36
N SER A 221 2.07 -12.69 -13.96
CA SER A 221 1.39 -13.62 -14.89
C SER A 221 0.16 -13.01 -15.58
N LYS A 222 -0.30 -11.84 -15.15
CA LYS A 222 -1.43 -11.14 -15.75
C LYS A 222 -1.09 -10.66 -17.17
N ARG A 223 -2.11 -10.50 -18.01
CA ARG A 223 -1.98 -10.00 -19.38
C ARG A 223 -1.50 -8.56 -19.44
N ALA A 224 -1.99 -7.72 -18.53
CA ALA A 224 -1.62 -6.31 -18.46
C ALA A 224 -1.38 -5.86 -17.02
N LEU A 225 -0.38 -4.99 -16.88
CA LEU A 225 0.03 -4.33 -15.64
C LEU A 225 -0.06 -2.82 -15.84
N THR A 226 -1.05 -2.18 -15.23
CA THR A 226 -1.18 -0.73 -15.20
C THR A 226 -0.42 -0.17 -14.00
N LEU A 227 0.53 0.72 -14.26
CA LEU A 227 1.39 1.34 -13.24
C LEU A 227 0.95 2.78 -12.97
N VAL A 228 0.80 3.13 -11.69
CA VAL A 228 0.33 4.44 -11.22
C VAL A 228 1.30 4.98 -10.17
N PRO A 229 1.88 6.18 -10.34
CA PRO A 229 2.66 6.79 -9.29
C PRO A 229 1.75 7.24 -8.14
N CYS A 230 2.17 6.98 -6.90
CA CYS A 230 1.45 7.36 -5.70
C CYS A 230 2.42 7.81 -4.61
N TYR A 231 2.25 9.02 -4.12
CA TYR A 231 3.10 9.61 -3.08
C TYR A 231 2.85 8.95 -1.72
N TRP A 232 1.56 8.76 -1.40
CA TRP A 232 1.13 8.31 -0.08
C TRP A 232 1.25 6.80 0.14
N CYS A 233 1.33 5.98 -0.92
CA CYS A 233 1.51 4.54 -0.75
C CYS A 233 2.93 4.14 -0.32
N SER A 234 3.96 5.03 -0.50
CA SER A 234 5.34 4.73 -0.09
C SER A 234 5.46 4.48 1.43
N PRO A 235 6.20 3.47 1.87
CA PRO A 235 7.11 2.58 1.13
C PRO A 235 6.46 1.29 0.60
N ARG A 236 5.17 1.15 0.65
CA ARG A 236 4.42 -0.01 0.17
C ARG A 236 3.96 0.21 -1.27
N ILE A 237 3.35 -0.80 -1.86
CA ILE A 237 2.52 -0.69 -3.06
C ILE A 237 1.07 -0.96 -2.68
N ILE A 238 0.15 -0.40 -3.46
CA ILE A 238 -1.27 -0.74 -3.42
C ILE A 238 -1.60 -1.34 -4.78
N PHE A 239 -2.25 -2.47 -4.81
CA PHE A 239 -2.63 -3.10 -6.06
C PHE A 239 -4.02 -3.71 -5.98
N GLY A 240 -4.65 -3.89 -7.15
CA GLY A 240 -5.94 -4.54 -7.27
C GLY A 240 -6.24 -4.89 -8.72
N ASP A 241 -7.04 -5.93 -8.91
CA ASP A 241 -7.51 -6.31 -10.23
C ASP A 241 -8.47 -5.24 -10.78
N ILE A 242 -8.22 -4.79 -12.02
CA ILE A 242 -9.12 -3.90 -12.76
C ILE A 242 -9.97 -4.65 -13.78
N ALA A 243 -9.55 -5.86 -14.15
CA ALA A 243 -10.30 -6.84 -14.91
C ALA A 243 -9.75 -8.25 -14.60
N ASP A 244 -10.33 -9.31 -15.15
CA ASP A 244 -9.95 -10.70 -14.84
C ASP A 244 -8.45 -11.00 -15.02
N ASP A 245 -7.86 -10.46 -16.07
CA ASP A 245 -6.44 -10.66 -16.40
C ASP A 245 -5.64 -9.36 -16.47
N GLU A 246 -6.10 -8.34 -15.76
CA GLU A 246 -5.47 -7.03 -15.69
C GLU A 246 -5.38 -6.56 -14.24
N VAL A 247 -4.19 -6.12 -13.84
CA VAL A 247 -3.91 -5.62 -12.50
C VAL A 247 -3.39 -4.19 -12.57
N LEU A 248 -3.79 -3.37 -11.62
CA LEU A 248 -3.24 -2.04 -11.43
C LEU A 248 -2.36 -2.05 -10.18
N VAL A 249 -1.18 -1.42 -10.28
CA VAL A 249 -0.23 -1.27 -9.18
C VAL A 249 0.13 0.19 -9.00
N MET A 250 -0.19 0.70 -7.82
CA MET A 250 0.25 2.02 -7.36
C MET A 250 1.63 1.87 -6.71
N PHE A 251 2.63 2.54 -7.27
CA PHE A 251 4.02 2.48 -6.81
C PHE A 251 4.48 3.79 -6.17
N GLY A 252 5.46 3.71 -5.28
CA GLY A 252 5.94 4.85 -4.49
C GLY A 252 6.54 5.98 -5.33
N ALA A 253 5.93 7.16 -5.26
CA ALA A 253 6.36 8.39 -5.94
C ALA A 253 7.05 9.40 -5.02
N ARG A 254 7.10 9.14 -3.70
CA ARG A 254 7.73 10.05 -2.75
C ARG A 254 9.25 10.05 -2.95
N PRO A 255 9.88 11.24 -3.11
CA PRO A 255 11.33 11.36 -3.14
C PRO A 255 11.97 10.78 -1.86
N ALA A 256 13.17 10.21 -1.99
CA ALA A 256 13.85 9.56 -0.87
C ALA A 256 14.23 10.55 0.25
N ASP A 257 14.44 11.81 -0.10
CA ASP A 257 14.78 12.92 0.79
C ASP A 257 13.55 13.66 1.34
N ALA A 258 12.35 13.36 0.83
CA ALA A 258 11.14 14.01 1.29
C ALA A 258 10.63 13.40 2.59
N SER A 259 10.26 14.28 3.55
CA SER A 259 9.49 13.89 4.73
C SER A 259 7.99 13.91 4.44
N LEU A 260 7.25 12.98 5.04
CA LEU A 260 5.78 13.02 5.05
C LEU A 260 5.26 14.14 5.97
N ILE A 261 6.05 14.52 6.97
CA ILE A 261 5.68 15.52 7.97
C ILE A 261 6.33 16.84 7.57
N PRO A 262 5.56 17.88 7.20
CA PRO A 262 6.12 19.18 6.92
C PRO A 262 6.93 19.73 8.11
N GLY A 263 8.16 20.22 7.83
CA GLY A 263 9.06 20.75 8.84
C GLY A 263 10.00 19.74 9.51
N ASP A 264 9.91 18.46 9.22
CA ASP A 264 10.90 17.47 9.65
C ASP A 264 12.21 17.66 8.84
N THR A 265 13.32 17.80 9.56
CA THR A 265 14.65 18.02 8.95
C THR A 265 15.36 16.71 8.61
N VAL A 266 14.94 15.60 9.22
CA VAL A 266 15.53 14.27 8.96
C VAL A 266 14.72 13.58 7.86
N PRO A 267 15.37 13.13 6.78
CA PRO A 267 14.67 12.37 5.74
C PRO A 267 13.94 11.14 6.31
N ALA A 268 12.65 10.98 5.99
CA ALA A 268 11.83 9.90 6.55
C ALA A 268 12.43 8.51 6.28
N ARG A 269 13.02 8.32 5.09
CA ARG A 269 13.70 7.07 4.73
C ARG A 269 14.88 6.76 5.66
N LEU A 270 15.71 7.76 5.96
CA LEU A 270 16.84 7.61 6.87
C LEU A 270 16.37 7.24 8.27
N LEU A 271 15.35 7.94 8.78
CA LEU A 271 14.80 7.68 10.11
C LEU A 271 14.26 6.25 10.23
N LEU A 272 13.45 5.80 9.26
CA LEU A 272 12.91 4.44 9.22
C LEU A 272 14.01 3.36 9.17
N ALA A 273 15.06 3.60 8.38
CA ALA A 273 16.18 2.68 8.30
C ALA A 273 16.95 2.60 9.63
N LEU A 274 17.23 3.74 10.27
CA LEU A 274 17.91 3.76 11.56
C LEU A 274 17.06 3.09 12.66
N GLU A 275 15.77 3.36 12.73
CA GLU A 275 14.85 2.70 13.65
C GLU A 275 14.83 1.19 13.41
N ALA A 276 14.80 0.75 12.16
CA ALA A 276 14.84 -0.67 11.83
C ALA A 276 16.16 -1.34 12.24
N LEU A 277 17.29 -0.69 12.02
CA LEU A 277 18.62 -1.22 12.32
C LEU A 277 19.00 -1.13 13.80
N SER A 278 18.29 -0.39 14.64
CA SER A 278 18.56 -0.26 16.07
C SER A 278 18.15 -1.47 16.91
N ASP A 279 17.36 -2.39 16.38
CA ASP A 279 16.84 -3.55 17.10
C ASP A 279 17.70 -4.80 16.83
N PRO A 280 18.23 -5.48 17.87
CA PRO A 280 19.12 -6.63 17.71
C PRO A 280 18.44 -7.83 17.05
N THR A 281 17.13 -8.01 17.23
CA THR A 281 16.38 -9.09 16.58
C THR A 281 16.26 -8.84 15.09
N ARG A 282 16.00 -7.59 14.67
CA ARG A 282 15.96 -7.21 13.26
C ARG A 282 17.29 -7.36 12.57
N LEU A 283 18.40 -7.01 13.25
CA LEU A 283 19.75 -7.28 12.73
C LEU A 283 20.00 -8.78 12.57
N SER A 284 19.53 -9.60 13.53
CA SER A 284 19.65 -11.06 13.44
C SER A 284 18.83 -11.65 12.30
N ILE A 285 17.63 -11.10 12.04
CA ILE A 285 16.81 -11.48 10.88
C ILE A 285 17.54 -11.12 9.59
N LEU A 286 18.01 -9.89 9.42
CA LEU A 286 18.77 -9.46 8.24
C LEU A 286 19.95 -10.36 7.98
N ARG A 287 20.75 -10.66 9.00
CA ARG A 287 21.89 -11.58 8.90
C ARG A 287 21.47 -12.97 8.44
N ALA A 288 20.30 -13.46 8.87
CA ALA A 288 19.80 -14.77 8.48
C ALA A 288 19.38 -14.84 7.01
N ILE A 289 18.79 -13.75 6.48
CA ILE A 289 18.23 -13.69 5.12
C ILE A 289 19.15 -13.07 4.07
N ILE A 290 20.35 -12.61 4.45
CA ILE A 290 21.37 -12.12 3.50
C ILE A 290 21.91 -13.28 2.64
N ALA A 291 22.15 -14.44 3.24
CA ALA A 291 22.74 -15.58 2.55
C ALA A 291 21.75 -16.24 1.57
N GLU A 292 20.50 -16.36 1.99
CA GLU A 292 19.43 -16.98 1.20
C GLU A 292 18.07 -16.46 1.66
N PRO A 293 17.08 -16.35 0.76
CA PRO A 293 15.72 -16.03 1.16
C PRO A 293 15.12 -17.13 2.05
N LEU A 294 14.48 -16.73 3.16
CA LEU A 294 13.87 -17.62 4.14
C LEU A 294 12.39 -17.32 4.31
N THR A 295 11.59 -18.36 4.60
CA THR A 295 10.19 -18.17 5.02
C THR A 295 10.13 -17.64 6.44
N GLN A 296 8.98 -17.02 6.81
CA GLN A 296 8.74 -16.58 8.19
C GLN A 296 8.91 -17.72 9.20
N ALA A 297 8.46 -18.93 8.86
CA ALA A 297 8.59 -20.11 9.71
C ALA A 297 10.05 -20.54 9.89
N ASP A 298 10.87 -20.46 8.83
CA ASP A 298 12.29 -20.80 8.91
C ASP A 298 13.06 -19.78 9.76
N ILE A 299 12.76 -18.49 9.60
CA ILE A 299 13.33 -17.42 10.43
C ILE A 299 12.94 -17.64 11.90
N ALA A 300 11.68 -17.93 12.19
CA ALA A 300 11.19 -18.18 13.54
C ALA A 300 11.91 -19.37 14.19
N ARG A 301 12.08 -20.46 13.44
CA ARG A 301 12.80 -21.66 13.88
C ARG A 301 14.28 -21.35 14.14
N ARG A 302 14.94 -20.65 13.20
CA ARG A 302 16.37 -20.32 13.28
C ARG A 302 16.71 -19.42 14.44
N LEU A 303 15.84 -18.43 14.73
CA LEU A 303 16.03 -17.47 15.83
C LEU A 303 15.37 -17.90 17.14
N ARG A 304 14.65 -19.04 17.15
CA ARG A 304 13.90 -19.55 18.32
C ARG A 304 12.86 -18.54 18.84
N LEU A 305 12.19 -17.83 17.93
CA LEU A 305 11.15 -16.85 18.23
C LEU A 305 9.79 -17.34 17.73
N ARG A 306 8.73 -16.74 18.26
CA ARG A 306 7.35 -17.05 17.81
C ARG A 306 7.06 -16.39 16.45
N PRO A 307 6.31 -17.06 15.56
CA PRO A 307 5.98 -16.50 14.23
C PRO A 307 5.36 -15.10 14.27
N PRO A 308 4.42 -14.75 15.18
CA PRO A 308 3.89 -13.38 15.25
C PRO A 308 4.96 -12.32 15.54
N THR A 309 5.96 -12.64 16.39
CA THR A 309 7.08 -11.76 16.68
C THR A 309 7.93 -11.51 15.43
N ILE A 310 8.20 -12.56 14.65
CA ILE A 310 8.93 -12.43 13.38
C ILE A 310 8.14 -11.60 12.38
N SER A 311 6.81 -11.78 12.30
CA SER A 311 5.95 -10.99 11.42
C SER A 311 6.08 -9.49 11.69
N HIS A 312 6.04 -9.10 12.96
CA HIS A 312 6.19 -7.70 13.37
C HIS A 312 7.57 -7.12 12.98
N HIS A 313 8.65 -7.87 13.23
CA HIS A 313 10.00 -7.42 12.85
C HIS A 313 10.18 -7.34 11.34
N LEU A 314 9.66 -8.32 10.58
CA LEU A 314 9.68 -8.28 9.11
C LEU A 314 8.89 -7.10 8.55
N GLN A 315 7.74 -6.76 9.15
CA GLN A 315 6.98 -5.58 8.76
C GLN A 315 7.79 -4.29 8.94
N SER A 316 8.45 -4.11 10.08
CA SER A 316 9.33 -2.95 10.32
C SER A 316 10.48 -2.87 9.32
N LEU A 317 11.13 -3.99 9.02
CA LEU A 317 12.20 -4.07 8.01
C LEU A 317 11.69 -3.79 6.59
N ARG A 318 10.47 -4.19 6.25
CA ARG A 318 9.83 -3.88 4.95
C ARG A 318 9.50 -2.40 4.83
N ILE A 319 8.94 -1.80 5.87
CA ILE A 319 8.64 -0.35 5.91
C ILE A 319 9.93 0.46 5.71
N ALA A 320 11.04 0.01 6.29
CA ALA A 320 12.36 0.61 6.09
C ALA A 320 12.98 0.31 4.70
N GLY A 321 12.35 -0.53 3.88
CA GLY A 321 12.84 -0.91 2.56
C GLY A 321 14.06 -1.83 2.58
N LEU A 322 14.39 -2.45 3.71
CA LEU A 322 15.60 -3.27 3.90
C LEU A 322 15.41 -4.75 3.53
N VAL A 323 14.17 -5.18 3.33
CA VAL A 323 13.80 -6.56 3.03
C VAL A 323 12.90 -6.61 1.81
N MET A 324 13.19 -7.55 0.90
CA MET A 324 12.32 -7.90 -0.21
C MET A 324 11.34 -9.01 0.19
N HIS A 325 10.15 -8.96 -0.36
CA HIS A 325 9.08 -9.93 -0.19
C HIS A 325 8.95 -10.73 -1.47
N ILE A 326 9.08 -12.04 -1.39
CA ILE A 326 9.11 -12.93 -2.54
C ILE A 326 7.90 -13.86 -2.45
N GLU A 327 6.91 -13.64 -3.31
CA GLU A 327 5.77 -14.53 -3.44
C GLU A 327 5.99 -15.55 -4.56
N SER A 328 5.73 -16.80 -4.24
CA SER A 328 5.76 -17.88 -5.21
C SER A 328 4.32 -18.28 -5.60
N ALA A 329 4.12 -18.61 -6.87
CA ALA A 329 2.80 -19.05 -7.37
C ALA A 329 2.30 -20.34 -6.67
N ARG A 330 3.19 -21.16 -6.13
CA ARG A 330 2.87 -22.47 -5.53
C ARG A 330 3.59 -22.78 -4.21
N GLY A 331 4.25 -21.78 -3.62
CA GLY A 331 5.04 -21.98 -2.40
C GLY A 331 4.77 -20.91 -1.35
N PRO A 332 5.29 -21.10 -0.13
CA PRO A 332 5.16 -20.09 0.91
C PRO A 332 5.96 -18.84 0.55
N THR A 333 5.48 -17.70 1.02
CA THR A 333 6.17 -16.43 0.96
C THR A 333 7.53 -16.49 1.64
N SER A 334 8.56 -15.95 0.99
CA SER A 334 9.91 -15.83 1.54
C SER A 334 10.39 -14.38 1.57
N TYR A 335 11.44 -14.13 2.35
CA TYR A 335 12.00 -12.80 2.58
C TYR A 335 13.51 -12.85 2.31
N GLY A 336 14.01 -11.86 1.56
CA GLY A 336 15.43 -11.68 1.27
C GLY A 336 15.91 -10.29 1.70
N ALA A 337 17.19 -10.14 2.02
CA ALA A 337 17.75 -8.84 2.36
C ALA A 337 18.04 -8.01 1.10
N ARG A 338 17.76 -6.72 1.16
CA ARG A 338 18.11 -5.74 0.13
C ARG A 338 19.44 -5.06 0.52
N THR A 339 20.55 -5.74 0.27
CA THR A 339 21.88 -5.31 0.70
C THR A 339 22.24 -3.90 0.20
N GLN A 340 21.90 -3.58 -1.07
CA GLN A 340 22.10 -2.24 -1.62
C GLN A 340 21.36 -1.15 -0.82
N GLN A 341 20.17 -1.46 -0.28
CA GLN A 341 19.41 -0.49 0.52
C GLN A 341 19.98 -0.33 1.94
N ILE A 342 20.62 -1.38 2.46
CA ILE A 342 21.36 -1.30 3.74
C ILE A 342 22.57 -0.40 3.56
N ASP A 343 23.34 -0.58 2.48
CA ASP A 343 24.51 0.26 2.14
C ASP A 343 24.08 1.72 1.91
N GLN A 344 22.95 1.93 1.19
CA GLN A 344 22.41 3.26 0.95
C GLN A 344 21.98 3.95 2.25
N ALA A 345 21.39 3.24 3.21
CA ALA A 345 21.02 3.81 4.51
C ALA A 345 22.25 4.28 5.30
N CYS A 346 23.35 3.55 5.22
CA CYS A 346 24.62 3.95 5.82
C CYS A 346 25.20 5.21 5.15
N GLU A 347 25.12 5.29 3.82
CA GLU A 347 25.58 6.46 3.07
C GLU A 347 24.68 7.68 3.32
N ASP A 348 23.36 7.50 3.33
CA ASP A 348 22.40 8.57 3.65
C ASP A 348 22.69 9.17 5.05
N LEU A 349 23.03 8.32 6.03
CA LEU A 349 23.44 8.78 7.37
C LEU A 349 24.75 9.60 7.32
N ARG A 350 25.73 9.15 6.57
CA ARG A 350 27.00 9.90 6.41
C ARG A 350 26.78 11.25 5.77
N VAL A 351 26.00 11.28 4.70
CA VAL A 351 25.64 12.53 4.00
C VAL A 351 24.89 13.47 4.94
N PHE A 352 23.91 12.96 5.69
CA PHE A 352 23.13 13.76 6.64
C PHE A 352 23.98 14.37 7.76
N LEU A 353 25.00 13.64 8.24
CA LEU A 353 25.91 14.09 9.28
C LEU A 353 27.14 14.86 8.74
N ASP A 354 27.23 15.08 7.42
CA ASP A 354 28.39 15.69 6.72
C ASP A 354 29.74 15.00 7.04
N ILE A 355 29.69 13.67 7.22
CA ILE A 355 30.88 12.88 7.52
C ILE A 355 31.67 12.65 6.21
N ARG A 356 32.81 13.34 6.04
CA ARG A 356 33.73 13.15 4.92
C ARG A 356 34.63 11.93 5.18
N ILE A 357 34.59 10.96 4.28
CA ILE A 357 35.53 9.84 4.31
C ILE A 357 36.87 10.32 3.74
N PRO A 358 37.99 10.22 4.47
CA PRO A 358 39.30 10.46 3.89
C PRO A 358 39.55 9.58 2.69
N GLU A 359 40.11 10.13 1.61
CA GLU A 359 40.37 9.38 0.34
C GLU A 359 41.17 8.10 0.53
N SER A 360 42.01 8.03 1.55
CA SER A 360 42.80 6.85 1.91
C SER A 360 41.95 5.60 2.25
N THR A 361 40.71 5.74 2.66
CA THR A 361 39.85 4.62 3.04
C THR A 361 39.02 4.07 1.85
N ARG A 362 38.86 4.84 0.77
CA ARG A 362 38.18 4.39 -0.45
C ARG A 362 38.92 3.30 -1.21
N ALA A 363 40.25 3.32 -1.11
CA ALA A 363 41.11 2.36 -1.82
C ALA A 363 41.07 0.92 -1.26
N LEU A 364 40.61 0.74 -0.02
CA LEU A 364 40.54 -0.58 0.63
C LEU A 364 39.24 -1.34 0.35
N THR A 365 38.17 -0.66 -0.16
CA THR A 365 36.86 -1.28 -0.39
C THR A 365 36.70 -1.81 -1.83
N THR A 366 37.64 -1.54 -2.73
CA THR A 366 37.60 -1.95 -4.14
C THR A 366 38.54 -3.09 -4.52
N ALA A 367 39.17 -3.75 -3.57
CA ALA A 367 39.99 -4.92 -3.86
C ALA A 367 39.11 -6.15 -4.10
N PRO A 368 39.13 -6.78 -5.29
CA PRO A 368 38.42 -8.03 -5.53
C PRO A 368 39.01 -9.12 -4.66
N THR A 369 38.18 -9.78 -3.88
CA THR A 369 38.54 -11.05 -3.23
C THR A 369 38.83 -12.08 -4.32
N SER A 370 40.08 -12.44 -4.45
CA SER A 370 40.57 -13.58 -5.25
C SER A 370 40.11 -14.90 -4.69
#